data_57948c2b39cb5f11f717e359f8a1c653
#
_entry.id   57948c2b39cb5f11f717e359f8a1c653
#
_cell.length_a   1.000
_cell.length_b   1.000
_cell.length_c   1.000
_cell.angle_alpha   90.00
_cell.angle_beta   90.00
_cell.angle_gamma   90.00
#
_symmetry.space_group_name_H-M   'P 1'
#
loop_
_entity.id
_entity.type
_entity.pdbx_description
1 polymer ?
#
loop_
_entity_poly.entity_id
_entity_poly.type
_entity_poly.pdbx_seq_one_letter_code
_entity_poly.pdbx_strand_id
1 'polypeptide(L)'
;MNNVTYSAKKETVERKWYIIDAANKPLGRVATEAARLLRGKHKPTFTPNVDTGDNVIIINCKEVVLTGNKMNSKMYRHHSGYIGGMKETPASVMLEKNPEKAMTLAIKGMLPHNSLGRKMATKLRVFAGSEHNLQAQKPEIWNY
;
A
#
# COMPACT_ATOMS: atom_id res chain seq x y z
N MET A 1 40.82 -3.52 -2.48
CA MET A 1 39.43 -3.09 -2.73
C MET A 1 38.73 -2.96 -1.40
N ASN A 2 38.28 -1.78 -1.00
CA ASN A 2 37.56 -1.61 0.25
C ASN A 2 36.12 -2.08 0.04
N ASN A 3 35.81 -3.29 0.50
CA ASN A 3 34.45 -3.84 0.51
C ASN A 3 33.60 -3.13 1.60
N VAL A 4 33.28 -1.86 1.35
CA VAL A 4 32.40 -1.11 2.24
C VAL A 4 30.96 -1.38 1.84
N THR A 5 30.23 -2.06 2.72
CA THR A 5 28.79 -2.26 2.54
C THR A 5 28.07 -0.92 2.70
N TYR A 6 27.27 -0.55 1.71
CA TYR A 6 26.47 0.67 1.78
C TYR A 6 25.36 0.53 2.85
N SER A 7 25.27 1.53 3.73
CA SER A 7 24.17 1.68 4.67
C SER A 7 23.56 3.06 4.52
N ALA A 8 22.27 3.13 4.19
CA ALA A 8 21.59 4.40 4.00
C ALA A 8 21.50 5.17 5.33
N LYS A 9 21.71 6.49 5.25
CA LYS A 9 21.44 7.41 6.36
C LYS A 9 20.08 8.06 6.16
N LYS A 10 19.33 8.23 7.22
CA LYS A 10 17.97 8.78 7.20
C LYS A 10 17.88 10.18 6.54
N GLU A 11 18.95 10.97 6.68
CA GLU A 11 19.06 12.35 6.18
C GLU A 11 19.34 12.43 4.68
N THR A 12 19.97 11.38 4.11
CA THR A 12 20.40 11.37 2.69
C THR A 12 19.43 10.63 1.78
N VAL A 13 18.31 10.13 2.30
CA VAL A 13 17.32 9.38 1.51
C VAL A 13 16.47 10.34 0.69
N GLU A 14 16.59 10.26 -0.64
CA GLU A 14 15.69 10.93 -1.57
C GLU A 14 14.42 10.10 -1.75
N ARG A 15 13.25 10.76 -1.70
CA ARG A 15 11.92 10.15 -1.86
C ARG A 15 11.20 10.77 -3.04
N LYS A 16 10.71 9.90 -3.91
CA LYS A 16 9.86 10.27 -5.04
C LYS A 16 8.40 9.96 -4.74
N TRP A 17 7.52 10.46 -5.60
CA TRP A 17 6.11 10.15 -5.59
C TRP A 17 5.75 9.34 -6.82
N TYR A 18 5.05 8.22 -6.61
CA TYR A 18 4.59 7.35 -7.68
C TYR A 18 3.08 7.20 -7.65
N ILE A 19 2.47 7.19 -8.83
CA ILE A 19 1.05 6.86 -9.02
C ILE A 19 0.94 5.45 -9.56
N ILE A 20 0.06 4.66 -8.95
CA ILE A 20 -0.35 3.34 -9.42
C ILE A 20 -1.82 3.40 -9.77
N ASP A 21 -2.16 3.05 -11.00
CA ASP A 21 -3.56 2.86 -11.41
C ASP A 21 -4.01 1.44 -11.08
N ALA A 22 -5.08 1.33 -10.29
CA ALA A 22 -5.66 0.07 -9.84
C ALA A 22 -6.83 -0.42 -10.71
N ALA A 23 -7.25 0.36 -11.73
CA ALA A 23 -8.38 0.01 -12.59
C ALA A 23 -8.19 -1.37 -13.25
N ASN A 24 -9.18 -2.23 -13.11
CA ASN A 24 -9.23 -3.58 -13.69
C ASN A 24 -8.05 -4.51 -13.32
N LYS A 25 -7.31 -4.16 -12.27
CA LYS A 25 -6.18 -4.98 -11.79
C LYS A 25 -6.54 -5.74 -10.51
N PRO A 26 -5.95 -6.94 -10.31
CA PRO A 26 -6.17 -7.70 -9.08
C PRO A 26 -5.64 -6.94 -7.86
N LEU A 27 -6.47 -6.80 -6.83
CA LEU A 27 -6.15 -6.08 -5.59
C LEU A 27 -4.80 -6.49 -4.98
N GLY A 28 -4.54 -7.81 -4.93
CA GLY A 28 -3.28 -8.32 -4.36
C GLY A 28 -2.04 -7.93 -5.16
N ARG A 29 -2.14 -7.87 -6.49
CA ARG A 29 -1.01 -7.47 -7.36
C ARG A 29 -0.68 -5.99 -7.19
N VAL A 30 -1.71 -5.14 -7.21
CA VAL A 30 -1.55 -3.71 -6.93
C VAL A 30 -0.91 -3.50 -5.54
N ALA A 31 -1.42 -4.21 -4.53
CA ALA A 31 -0.90 -4.12 -3.16
C ALA A 31 0.56 -4.56 -3.04
N THR A 32 0.98 -5.59 -3.78
CA THR A 32 2.37 -6.07 -3.80
C THR A 32 3.33 -5.01 -4.35
N GLU A 33 2.99 -4.39 -5.48
CA GLU A 33 3.82 -3.33 -6.06
C GLU A 33 3.86 -2.09 -5.18
N ALA A 34 2.73 -1.66 -4.63
CA ALA A 34 2.69 -0.56 -3.68
C ALA A 34 3.57 -0.83 -2.45
N ALA A 35 3.49 -2.02 -1.87
CA ALA A 35 4.32 -2.40 -0.73
C ALA A 35 5.82 -2.45 -1.08
N ARG A 36 6.17 -2.89 -2.31
CA ARG A 36 7.55 -2.89 -2.82
C ARG A 36 8.13 -1.48 -2.88
N LEU A 37 7.36 -0.51 -3.41
CA LEU A 37 7.76 0.89 -3.49
C LEU A 37 7.85 1.55 -2.10
N LEU A 38 6.85 1.35 -1.25
CA LEU A 38 6.82 1.89 0.12
C LEU A 38 7.99 1.40 0.97
N ARG A 39 8.40 0.15 0.77
CA ARG A 39 9.55 -0.45 1.46
C ARG A 39 10.88 -0.02 0.86
N GLY A 40 10.91 0.39 -0.41
CA GLY A 40 12.12 0.80 -1.12
C GLY A 40 12.91 -0.36 -1.74
N LYS A 41 12.31 -1.53 -1.92
CA LYS A 41 12.98 -2.71 -2.51
C LYS A 41 13.35 -2.56 -3.99
N HIS A 42 12.81 -1.56 -4.66
CA HIS A 42 13.17 -1.23 -6.05
C HIS A 42 14.48 -0.45 -6.16
N LYS A 43 15.00 0.08 -5.06
CA LYS A 43 16.23 0.86 -5.02
C LYS A 43 17.44 -0.01 -4.68
N PRO A 44 18.58 0.18 -5.34
CA PRO A 44 19.84 -0.50 -4.98
C PRO A 44 20.36 -0.08 -3.59
N THR A 45 19.93 1.08 -3.10
CA THR A 45 20.29 1.63 -1.79
C THR A 45 19.43 1.10 -0.64
N PHE A 46 18.60 0.08 -0.89
CA PHE A 46 17.72 -0.51 0.13
C PHE A 46 18.51 -0.93 1.38
N THR A 47 18.09 -0.42 2.54
CA THR A 47 18.66 -0.77 3.85
C THR A 47 17.51 -1.16 4.79
N PRO A 48 17.52 -2.38 5.39
CA PRO A 48 16.39 -2.90 6.15
C PRO A 48 16.01 -2.09 7.40
N ASN A 49 16.97 -1.44 8.04
CA ASN A 49 16.80 -0.67 9.28
C ASN A 49 16.44 0.81 9.04
N VAL A 50 16.50 1.28 7.80
CA VAL A 50 16.16 2.66 7.42
C VAL A 50 15.01 2.66 6.42
N ASP A 51 14.09 3.61 6.56
CA ASP A 51 13.01 3.82 5.60
C ASP A 51 13.53 4.52 4.34
N THR A 52 13.90 3.73 3.34
CA THR A 52 14.38 4.18 2.02
C THR A 52 13.29 4.26 0.96
N GLY A 53 12.06 3.87 1.30
CA GLY A 53 10.94 3.80 0.36
C GLY A 53 10.38 5.15 -0.06
N ASP A 54 9.63 5.12 -1.14
CA ASP A 54 9.00 6.27 -1.76
C ASP A 54 7.55 6.46 -1.32
N ASN A 55 6.96 7.59 -1.71
CA ASN A 55 5.55 7.86 -1.49
C ASN A 55 4.73 7.24 -2.62
N VAL A 56 3.58 6.66 -2.29
CA VAL A 56 2.73 5.97 -3.26
C VAL A 56 1.30 6.52 -3.20
N ILE A 57 0.80 6.85 -4.38
CA ILE A 57 -0.59 7.23 -4.62
C ILE A 57 -1.24 6.11 -5.41
N ILE A 58 -2.40 5.64 -4.96
CA ILE A 58 -3.20 4.66 -5.70
C ILE A 58 -4.51 5.32 -6.10
N ILE A 59 -4.87 5.22 -7.36
CA ILE A 59 -6.10 5.76 -7.94
C ILE A 59 -7.00 4.63 -8.45
N ASN A 60 -8.26 4.94 -8.70
CA ASN A 60 -9.27 4.02 -9.24
C ASN A 60 -9.52 2.77 -8.40
N CYS A 61 -9.47 2.89 -7.06
CA CYS A 61 -9.64 1.74 -6.17
C CYS A 61 -11.05 1.12 -6.21
N LYS A 62 -12.05 1.82 -6.74
CA LYS A 62 -13.40 1.27 -6.97
C LYS A 62 -13.43 0.17 -8.03
N GLU A 63 -12.54 0.26 -9.03
CA GLU A 63 -12.49 -0.63 -10.19
C GLU A 63 -11.55 -1.82 -9.99
N VAL A 64 -11.07 -2.01 -8.78
CA VAL A 64 -10.20 -3.14 -8.42
C VAL A 64 -10.95 -4.46 -8.51
N VAL A 65 -10.28 -5.49 -9.03
CA VAL A 65 -10.84 -6.82 -9.21
C VAL A 65 -10.38 -7.77 -8.11
N LEU A 66 -11.30 -8.57 -7.58
CA LEU A 66 -11.01 -9.75 -6.76
C LEU A 66 -11.17 -11.01 -7.60
N THR A 67 -10.12 -11.82 -7.70
CA THR A 67 -10.13 -13.05 -8.49
C THR A 67 -10.85 -14.21 -7.77
N GLY A 68 -11.45 -15.12 -8.55
CA GLY A 68 -12.19 -16.28 -8.02
C GLY A 68 -13.44 -15.87 -7.24
N ASN A 69 -13.81 -16.65 -6.22
CA ASN A 69 -15.02 -16.42 -5.43
C ASN A 69 -14.81 -15.47 -4.22
N LYS A 70 -13.73 -14.67 -4.21
CA LYS A 70 -13.39 -13.82 -3.06
C LYS A 70 -14.43 -12.74 -2.76
N MET A 71 -15.18 -12.28 -3.76
CA MET A 71 -16.24 -11.30 -3.55
C MET A 71 -17.30 -11.79 -2.53
N ASN A 72 -17.61 -13.08 -2.57
CA ASN A 72 -18.62 -13.68 -1.70
C ASN A 72 -18.02 -14.37 -0.46
N SER A 73 -16.84 -14.99 -0.61
CA SER A 73 -16.26 -15.83 0.45
C SER A 73 -15.31 -15.07 1.39
N LYS A 74 -14.71 -13.96 0.94
CA LYS A 74 -13.77 -13.20 1.76
C LYS A 74 -14.49 -12.30 2.76
N MET A 75 -14.19 -12.49 4.04
CA MET A 75 -14.71 -11.68 5.14
C MET A 75 -13.60 -10.81 5.75
N TYR A 76 -13.88 -9.52 5.92
CA TYR A 76 -13.06 -8.62 6.72
C TYR A 76 -13.58 -8.65 8.16
N ARG A 77 -12.74 -9.17 9.07
CA ARG A 77 -13.07 -9.36 10.48
C ARG A 77 -12.40 -8.32 11.35
N HIS A 78 -13.15 -7.84 12.32
CA HIS A 78 -12.67 -6.88 13.31
C HIS A 78 -13.32 -7.19 14.65
N HIS A 79 -12.55 -7.18 15.74
CA HIS A 79 -13.03 -7.40 17.10
C HIS A 79 -12.87 -6.15 17.95
N SER A 80 -13.93 -5.77 18.67
CA SER A 80 -13.93 -4.54 19.50
C SER A 80 -13.25 -4.71 20.86
N GLY A 81 -12.88 -5.93 21.25
CA GLY A 81 -12.34 -6.25 22.57
C GLY A 81 -13.39 -6.64 23.62
N TYR A 82 -14.68 -6.49 23.33
CA TYR A 82 -15.78 -6.89 24.22
C TYR A 82 -16.32 -8.28 23.86
N ILE A 83 -16.94 -8.97 24.81
CA ILE A 83 -17.60 -10.24 24.58
C ILE A 83 -18.65 -10.10 23.48
N GLY A 84 -18.62 -10.98 22.46
CA GLY A 84 -19.51 -10.90 21.29
C GLY A 84 -19.19 -9.75 20.32
N GLY A 85 -18.05 -9.06 20.48
CA GLY A 85 -17.64 -7.90 19.69
C GLY A 85 -17.04 -8.18 18.30
N MET A 86 -17.17 -9.42 17.78
CA MET A 86 -16.73 -9.76 16.42
C MET A 86 -17.65 -9.10 15.39
N LYS A 87 -17.05 -8.31 14.48
CA LYS A 87 -17.73 -7.73 13.33
C LYS A 87 -17.17 -8.30 12.05
N GLU A 88 -18.03 -8.76 11.16
CA GLU A 88 -17.67 -9.32 9.87
C GLU A 88 -18.31 -8.50 8.76
N THR A 89 -17.52 -8.19 7.74
CA THR A 89 -17.99 -7.47 6.56
C THR A 89 -17.55 -8.24 5.31
N PRO A 90 -18.48 -8.65 4.44
CA PRO A 90 -18.14 -9.29 3.16
C PRO A 90 -17.30 -8.37 2.28
N ALA A 91 -16.43 -8.96 1.45
CA ALA A 91 -15.57 -8.18 0.55
C ALA A 91 -16.37 -7.33 -0.44
N SER A 92 -17.52 -7.83 -0.92
CA SER A 92 -18.42 -7.07 -1.81
C SER A 92 -18.87 -5.76 -1.17
N VAL A 93 -19.37 -5.82 0.07
CA VAL A 93 -19.82 -4.63 0.81
C VAL A 93 -18.65 -3.70 1.16
N MET A 94 -17.47 -4.25 1.46
CA MET A 94 -16.28 -3.46 1.75
C MET A 94 -15.80 -2.66 0.52
N LEU A 95 -15.78 -3.28 -0.66
CA LEU A 95 -15.37 -2.61 -1.89
C LEU A 95 -16.40 -1.58 -2.37
N GLU A 96 -17.67 -1.83 -2.15
CA GLU A 96 -18.74 -0.89 -2.49
C GLU A 96 -18.70 0.37 -1.60
N LYS A 97 -18.63 0.18 -0.27
CA LYS A 97 -18.69 1.29 0.70
C LYS A 97 -17.36 2.00 0.92
N ASN A 98 -16.26 1.24 1.04
CA ASN A 98 -14.94 1.76 1.41
C ASN A 98 -13.80 1.05 0.64
N PRO A 99 -13.68 1.23 -0.68
CA PRO A 99 -12.63 0.58 -1.49
C PRO A 99 -11.23 1.01 -1.04
N GLU A 100 -11.06 2.24 -0.62
CA GLU A 100 -9.79 2.78 -0.11
C GLU A 100 -9.31 2.02 1.14
N LYS A 101 -10.24 1.68 2.04
CA LYS A 101 -9.92 0.91 3.24
C LYS A 101 -9.52 -0.52 2.89
N ALA A 102 -10.20 -1.16 1.92
CA ALA A 102 -9.86 -2.51 1.47
C ALA A 102 -8.43 -2.54 0.89
N MET A 103 -8.08 -1.60 0.03
CA MET A 103 -6.73 -1.46 -0.53
C MET A 103 -5.69 -1.17 0.55
N THR A 104 -5.97 -0.25 1.44
CA THR A 104 -5.07 0.12 2.55
C THR A 104 -4.78 -1.07 3.47
N LEU A 105 -5.80 -1.88 3.80
CA LEU A 105 -5.61 -3.09 4.62
C LEU A 105 -4.75 -4.13 3.91
N ALA A 106 -4.95 -4.34 2.61
CA ALA A 106 -4.13 -5.25 1.82
C ALA A 106 -2.65 -4.85 1.82
N ILE A 107 -2.37 -3.56 1.61
CA ILE A 107 -1.00 -3.04 1.60
C ILE A 107 -0.36 -3.09 2.98
N LYS A 108 -1.07 -2.66 4.03
CA LYS A 108 -0.57 -2.72 5.40
C LYS A 108 -0.23 -4.14 5.84
N GLY A 109 -1.00 -5.13 5.39
CA GLY A 109 -0.71 -6.55 5.64
C GLY A 109 0.58 -7.04 4.97
N MET A 110 1.04 -6.38 3.89
CA MET A 110 2.26 -6.71 3.17
C MET A 110 3.49 -5.91 3.65
N LEU A 111 3.29 -4.89 4.48
CA LEU A 111 4.37 -4.12 5.11
C LEU A 111 4.85 -4.81 6.39
N PRO A 112 6.09 -4.54 6.85
CA PRO A 112 6.57 -5.04 8.14
C PRO A 112 5.68 -4.61 9.30
N HIS A 113 5.45 -5.53 10.25
CA HIS A 113 4.61 -5.29 11.44
C HIS A 113 5.40 -4.70 12.61
N ASN A 114 6.14 -3.64 12.36
CA ASN A 114 6.97 -2.95 13.35
C ASN A 114 6.80 -1.42 13.27
N SER A 115 7.54 -0.69 14.10
CA SER A 115 7.51 0.79 14.10
C SER A 115 7.91 1.39 12.73
N LEU A 116 8.86 0.77 12.04
CA LEU A 116 9.30 1.21 10.72
C LEU A 116 8.20 0.98 9.67
N GLY A 117 7.53 -0.17 9.69
CA GLY A 117 6.40 -0.46 8.80
C GLY A 117 5.22 0.49 8.99
N ARG A 118 4.95 0.92 10.23
CA ARG A 118 3.94 1.97 10.50
C ARG A 118 4.32 3.31 9.87
N LYS A 119 5.60 3.69 9.89
CA LYS A 119 6.11 4.88 9.19
C LYS A 119 5.99 4.74 7.66
N MET A 120 6.31 3.57 7.12
CA MET A 120 6.12 3.29 5.68
C MET A 120 4.66 3.46 5.26
N ALA A 121 3.71 2.97 6.06
CA ALA A 121 2.28 3.07 5.80
C ALA A 121 1.76 4.52 5.75
N THR A 122 2.40 5.47 6.43
CA THR A 122 2.00 6.89 6.37
C THR A 122 2.28 7.56 5.03
N LYS A 123 3.16 6.98 4.22
CA LYS A 123 3.51 7.45 2.86
C LYS A 123 2.52 6.98 1.79
N LEU A 124 1.54 6.17 2.15
CA LEU A 124 0.50 5.69 1.25
C LEU A 124 -0.67 6.67 1.21
N ARG A 125 -1.12 6.98 0.00
CA ARG A 125 -2.37 7.71 -0.27
C ARG A 125 -3.22 6.89 -1.23
N VAL A 126 -4.47 6.69 -0.90
CA VAL A 126 -5.41 5.86 -1.66
C VAL A 126 -6.63 6.68 -2.00
N PHE A 127 -7.05 6.65 -3.26
CA PHE A 127 -8.21 7.38 -3.78
C PHE A 127 -9.15 6.42 -4.50
N ALA A 128 -10.43 6.60 -4.27
CA ALA A 128 -11.46 5.76 -4.87
C ALA A 128 -11.62 6.00 -6.39
N GLY A 129 -11.47 7.24 -6.83
CA GLY A 129 -11.56 7.67 -8.23
C GLY A 129 -10.22 7.95 -8.88
N SER A 130 -10.26 8.59 -10.05
CA SER A 130 -9.07 8.97 -10.83
C SER A 130 -8.40 10.27 -10.35
N GLU A 131 -9.12 11.11 -9.63
CA GLU A 131 -8.62 12.40 -9.16
C GLU A 131 -7.89 12.26 -7.83
N HIS A 132 -6.76 12.96 -7.70
CA HIS A 132 -5.99 13.05 -6.46
C HIS A 132 -5.55 14.49 -6.19
N ASN A 133 -5.44 14.89 -4.93
CA ASN A 133 -5.14 16.27 -4.51
C ASN A 133 -3.62 16.56 -4.43
N LEU A 134 -2.77 15.69 -4.97
CA LEU A 134 -1.32 15.73 -4.79
C LEU A 134 -0.56 16.09 -6.08
N GLN A 135 -1.16 16.90 -6.95
CA GLN A 135 -0.55 17.33 -8.22
C GLN A 135 0.73 18.15 -8.00
N ALA A 136 0.80 18.93 -6.92
CA ALA A 136 1.97 19.73 -6.57
C ALA A 136 3.24 18.89 -6.31
N GLN A 137 3.08 17.62 -5.97
CA GLN A 137 4.20 16.69 -5.74
C GLN A 137 4.80 16.11 -7.03
N LYS A 138 4.19 16.42 -8.20
CA LYS A 138 4.61 15.93 -9.53
C LYS A 138 4.88 14.42 -9.53
N PRO A 139 3.90 13.59 -9.19
CA PRO A 139 4.09 12.16 -9.09
C PRO A 139 4.35 11.52 -10.46
N GLU A 140 5.26 10.55 -10.52
CA GLU A 140 5.59 9.76 -11.70
C GLU A 140 4.64 8.56 -11.81
N ILE A 141 4.20 8.21 -13.04
CA ILE A 141 3.36 7.02 -13.25
C ILE A 141 4.23 5.77 -13.15
N TRP A 142 3.81 4.83 -12.29
CA TRP A 142 4.45 3.54 -12.14
C TRP A 142 3.74 2.47 -12.97
N ASN A 143 4.40 1.99 -14.02
CA ASN A 143 3.93 0.89 -14.86
C ASN A 143 4.56 -0.43 -14.41
N TYR A 144 3.76 -1.49 -14.23
CA TYR A 144 4.22 -2.82 -13.79
C TYR A 144 3.38 -3.92 -14.45
#